data_34008ea641c29a78b921fcc01a5b5644
#
_entry.id   34008ea641c29a78b921fcc01a5b5644
#
_cell.length_a   1.000
_cell.length_b   1.000
_cell.length_c   1.000
_cell.angle_alpha   90.00
_cell.angle_beta   90.00
_cell.angle_gamma   90.00
#
_symmetry.space_group_name_H-M   'P 1'
#
loop_
_entity.id
_entity.type
_entity.pdbx_description
1 polymer ?
#
loop_
_entity_poly.entity_id
_entity_poly.type
_entity_poly.pdbx_seq_one_letter_code
_entity_poly.pdbx_strand_id
1 'polypeptide(L)'
;MFSTLNARLADVGVETATIGFFSWLGITYSIKVFWAPVVDRLKLPFLDRLLGKRRSWILLAQAGIATGLYLMAHVDATVAPEMMAFCGLLVAFSSATQDVAIDAYRIEVAEERLQAALAATYIFGYRLALLVAGAGALYLAEFWSWQVSYEVMALLVGVGMVTV
;
A
#
# COMPACT_ATOMS: atom_id res chain seq x y z
N MET A 1 3.01 -3.03 -6.91
CA MET A 1 3.94 -2.98 -5.78
C MET A 1 4.75 -4.27 -5.59
N PHE A 2 4.13 -5.47 -5.54
CA PHE A 2 4.91 -6.73 -5.48
C PHE A 2 5.84 -6.91 -6.66
N SER A 3 5.45 -6.51 -7.87
CA SER A 3 6.31 -6.52 -9.06
C SER A 3 7.56 -5.65 -8.89
N THR A 4 7.40 -4.48 -8.28
CA THR A 4 8.51 -3.55 -8.02
C THR A 4 9.47 -4.10 -6.96
N LEU A 5 8.95 -4.74 -5.90
CA LEU A 5 9.76 -5.42 -4.90
C LEU A 5 10.52 -6.60 -5.52
N ASN A 6 9.87 -7.44 -6.30
CA ASN A 6 10.51 -8.56 -6.98
C ASN A 6 11.59 -8.10 -7.97
N ALA A 7 11.33 -7.00 -8.70
CA ALA A 7 12.32 -6.40 -9.59
C ALA A 7 13.57 -5.93 -8.80
N ARG A 8 13.37 -5.25 -7.67
CA ARG A 8 14.48 -4.84 -6.80
C ARG A 8 15.30 -6.03 -6.30
N LEU A 9 14.63 -7.08 -5.81
CA LEU A 9 15.32 -8.26 -5.29
C LEU A 9 16.12 -8.99 -6.38
N ALA A 10 15.59 -9.05 -7.61
CA ALA A 10 16.27 -9.62 -8.74
C ALA A 10 17.48 -8.77 -9.17
N ASP A 11 17.32 -7.44 -9.19
CA ASP A 11 18.36 -6.48 -9.56
C ASP A 11 19.57 -6.52 -8.59
N VAL A 12 19.28 -6.69 -7.30
CA VAL A 12 20.31 -6.79 -6.24
C VAL A 12 20.91 -8.20 -6.13
N GLY A 13 20.46 -9.16 -6.96
CA GLY A 13 21.02 -10.50 -7.04
C GLY A 13 20.57 -11.45 -5.91
N VAL A 14 19.42 -11.20 -5.29
CA VAL A 14 18.84 -12.12 -4.30
C VAL A 14 18.40 -13.40 -4.97
N GLU A 15 18.67 -14.55 -4.33
CA GLU A 15 18.38 -15.87 -4.87
C GLU A 15 16.89 -16.04 -5.24
N THR A 16 16.61 -16.64 -6.41
CA THR A 16 15.27 -16.80 -6.96
C THR A 16 14.31 -17.54 -6.02
N ALA A 17 14.81 -18.47 -5.22
CA ALA A 17 14.04 -19.17 -4.20
C ALA A 17 13.50 -18.20 -3.13
N THR A 18 14.35 -17.26 -2.70
CA THR A 18 13.98 -16.21 -1.73
C THR A 18 12.95 -15.26 -2.33
N ILE A 19 13.10 -14.86 -3.60
CA ILE A 19 12.10 -14.05 -4.32
C ILE A 19 10.76 -14.76 -4.38
N GLY A 20 10.75 -16.09 -4.60
CA GLY A 20 9.55 -16.91 -4.56
C GLY A 20 8.83 -16.82 -3.20
N PHE A 21 9.58 -16.78 -2.11
CA PHE A 21 9.03 -16.62 -0.76
C PHE A 21 8.31 -15.28 -0.58
N PHE A 22 8.82 -14.20 -1.16
CA PHE A 22 8.16 -12.88 -1.13
C PHE A 22 6.84 -12.85 -1.91
N SER A 23 6.64 -13.76 -2.86
CA SER A 23 5.36 -13.89 -3.56
C SER A 23 4.23 -14.34 -2.64
N TRP A 24 4.53 -14.99 -1.53
CA TRP A 24 3.56 -15.38 -0.49
C TRP A 24 2.96 -14.15 0.24
N LEU A 25 3.61 -13.00 0.18
CA LEU A 25 3.02 -11.75 0.67
C LEU A 25 1.67 -11.44 -0.01
N GLY A 26 1.46 -11.94 -1.23
CA GLY A 26 0.17 -11.86 -1.92
C GLY A 26 -0.97 -12.57 -1.19
N ILE A 27 -0.68 -13.58 -0.35
CA ILE A 27 -1.68 -14.28 0.48
C ILE A 27 -2.31 -13.32 1.49
N THR A 28 -1.58 -12.30 1.94
CA THR A 28 -2.10 -11.26 2.83
C THR A 28 -3.36 -10.59 2.26
N TYR A 29 -3.43 -10.45 0.94
CA TYR A 29 -4.62 -9.95 0.25
C TYR A 29 -5.83 -10.89 0.33
N SER A 30 -5.60 -12.19 0.36
CA SER A 30 -6.68 -13.19 0.49
C SER A 30 -7.24 -13.21 1.92
N ILE A 31 -6.40 -12.90 2.91
CA ILE A 31 -6.78 -12.85 4.32
C ILE A 31 -7.63 -11.61 4.66
N LYS A 32 -7.65 -10.59 3.79
CA LYS A 32 -8.40 -9.34 4.03
C LYS A 32 -9.87 -9.56 4.40
N VAL A 33 -10.49 -10.65 3.92
CA VAL A 33 -11.89 -11.00 4.24
C VAL A 33 -12.09 -11.26 5.74
N PHE A 34 -11.11 -11.87 6.41
CA PHE A 34 -11.16 -12.11 7.86
C PHE A 34 -10.88 -10.84 8.66
N TRP A 35 -10.10 -9.92 8.10
CA TRP A 35 -9.75 -8.65 8.72
C TRP A 35 -10.80 -7.56 8.53
N ALA A 36 -11.58 -7.60 7.46
CA ALA A 36 -12.61 -6.63 7.16
C ALA A 36 -13.61 -6.41 8.33
N PRO A 37 -14.13 -7.47 9.02
CA PRO A 37 -15.01 -7.27 10.18
C PRO A 37 -14.36 -6.52 11.35
N VAL A 38 -13.03 -6.60 11.48
CA VAL A 38 -12.28 -5.87 12.51
C VAL A 38 -12.27 -4.39 12.19
N VAL A 39 -11.93 -4.01 10.95
CA VAL A 39 -11.99 -2.63 10.46
C VAL A 39 -13.42 -2.07 10.56
N ASP A 40 -14.42 -2.92 10.33
CA ASP A 40 -15.83 -2.54 10.39
C ASP A 40 -16.37 -2.35 11.82
N ARG A 41 -15.82 -3.00 12.81
CA ARG A 41 -16.30 -2.93 14.19
C ARG A 41 -15.49 -2.02 15.09
N LEU A 42 -14.16 -1.98 14.90
CA LEU A 42 -13.29 -1.20 15.77
C LEU A 42 -13.35 0.29 15.44
N LYS A 43 -13.46 1.08 16.49
CA LYS A 43 -13.31 2.54 16.46
C LYS A 43 -11.93 2.90 16.94
N LEU A 44 -11.23 3.77 16.20
CA LEU A 44 -9.92 4.26 16.59
C LEU A 44 -10.10 5.44 17.56
N PRO A 45 -9.75 5.30 18.86
CA PRO A 45 -9.88 6.38 19.81
C PRO A 45 -9.05 7.60 19.31
N PHE A 46 -9.54 8.81 19.54
CA PHE A 46 -9.02 10.10 19.08
C PHE A 46 -9.24 10.43 17.59
N LEU A 47 -8.79 9.59 16.64
CA LEU A 47 -8.96 9.88 15.21
C LEU A 47 -10.43 9.84 14.80
N ASP A 48 -11.19 8.90 15.34
CA ASP A 48 -12.61 8.72 15.03
C ASP A 48 -13.45 9.96 15.37
N ARG A 49 -13.05 10.70 16.42
CA ARG A 49 -13.72 11.93 16.83
C ARG A 49 -13.47 13.12 15.90
N LEU A 50 -12.32 13.13 15.22
CA LEU A 50 -11.89 14.24 14.36
C LEU A 50 -12.29 14.02 12.91
N LEU A 51 -12.12 12.81 12.40
CA LEU A 51 -12.20 12.51 10.97
C LEU A 51 -13.34 11.53 10.62
N GLY A 52 -13.93 10.91 11.65
CA GLY A 52 -14.86 9.82 11.47
C GLY A 52 -14.17 8.48 11.21
N LYS A 53 -14.91 7.39 11.40
CA LYS A 53 -14.37 6.03 11.46
C LYS A 53 -13.61 5.61 10.19
N ARG A 54 -14.20 5.81 9.00
CA ARG A 54 -13.59 5.32 7.75
C ARG A 54 -12.31 6.08 7.39
N ARG A 55 -12.35 7.40 7.51
CA ARG A 55 -11.17 8.24 7.23
C ARG A 55 -10.02 7.94 8.19
N SER A 56 -10.33 7.66 9.45
CA SER A 56 -9.33 7.28 10.45
C SER A 56 -8.59 5.99 10.09
N TRP A 57 -9.30 4.98 9.61
CA TRP A 57 -8.70 3.74 9.13
C TRP A 57 -7.88 3.94 7.85
N ILE A 58 -8.36 4.78 6.92
CA ILE A 58 -7.62 5.12 5.69
C ILE A 58 -6.30 5.80 6.06
N LEU A 59 -6.32 6.80 6.96
CA LEU A 59 -5.11 7.48 7.42
C LEU A 59 -4.12 6.56 8.12
N LEU A 60 -4.61 5.69 9.02
CA LEU A 60 -3.76 4.72 9.70
C LEU A 60 -3.08 3.78 8.69
N ALA A 61 -3.84 3.29 7.72
CA ALA A 61 -3.32 2.41 6.68
C ALA A 61 -2.30 3.14 5.79
N GLN A 62 -2.56 4.38 5.39
CA GLN A 62 -1.61 5.20 4.63
C GLN A 62 -0.32 5.46 5.42
N ALA A 63 -0.42 5.74 6.72
CA ALA A 63 0.75 5.88 7.57
C ALA A 63 1.58 4.58 7.62
N GLY A 64 0.92 3.43 7.71
CA GLY A 64 1.59 2.12 7.63
C GLY A 64 2.28 1.89 6.29
N ILE A 65 1.64 2.23 5.17
CA ILE A 65 2.23 2.13 3.83
C ILE A 65 3.45 3.06 3.71
N ALA A 66 3.31 4.34 4.09
CA ALA A 66 4.39 5.31 4.01
C ALA A 66 5.59 4.89 4.86
N THR A 67 5.35 4.43 6.09
CA THR A 67 6.39 3.94 6.99
C THR A 67 7.08 2.70 6.41
N GLY A 68 6.32 1.73 5.93
CA GLY A 68 6.88 0.52 5.33
C GLY A 68 7.73 0.82 4.10
N LEU A 69 7.27 1.73 3.21
CA LEU A 69 8.04 2.18 2.04
C LEU A 69 9.33 2.91 2.45
N TYR A 70 9.23 3.80 3.42
CA TYR A 70 10.40 4.52 3.92
C TYR A 70 11.44 3.56 4.52
N LEU A 71 11.01 2.60 5.32
CA LEU A 71 11.90 1.56 5.84
C LEU A 71 12.52 0.72 4.72
N MET A 72 11.74 0.33 3.71
CA MET A 72 12.26 -0.39 2.54
C MET A 72 13.30 0.42 1.77
N ALA A 73 13.21 1.75 1.76
CA ALA A 73 14.22 2.61 1.13
C ALA A 73 15.60 2.47 1.78
N HIS A 74 15.63 2.26 3.11
CA HIS A 74 16.86 2.25 3.91
C HIS A 74 17.39 0.85 4.28
N VAL A 75 16.59 -0.20 4.02
CA VAL A 75 17.00 -1.58 4.28
C VAL A 75 17.76 -2.13 3.07
N ASP A 76 18.95 -2.68 3.33
CA ASP A 76 19.71 -3.44 2.33
C ASP A 76 19.14 -4.86 2.22
N ALA A 77 18.55 -5.16 1.05
CA ALA A 77 17.91 -6.44 0.80
C ALA A 77 18.89 -7.62 0.75
N THR A 78 20.19 -7.36 0.51
CA THR A 78 21.23 -8.39 0.49
C THR A 78 21.71 -8.77 1.88
N VAL A 79 21.74 -7.79 2.79
CA VAL A 79 22.23 -7.96 4.17
C VAL A 79 21.11 -8.42 5.11
N ALA A 80 19.90 -7.89 4.92
CA ALA A 80 18.77 -8.15 5.81
C ALA A 80 17.47 -8.48 5.03
N PRO A 81 17.41 -9.60 4.29
CA PRO A 81 16.24 -9.99 3.51
C PRO A 81 14.99 -10.18 4.37
N GLU A 82 15.15 -10.65 5.61
CA GLU A 82 14.04 -10.83 6.56
C GLU A 82 13.40 -9.49 6.94
N MET A 83 14.20 -8.45 7.18
CA MET A 83 13.71 -7.10 7.45
C MET A 83 12.98 -6.53 6.23
N MET A 84 13.51 -6.76 5.04
CA MET A 84 12.84 -6.38 3.80
C MET A 84 11.48 -7.09 3.66
N ALA A 85 11.40 -8.38 3.98
CA ALA A 85 10.15 -9.14 3.99
C ALA A 85 9.15 -8.57 4.99
N PHE A 86 9.59 -8.23 6.20
CA PHE A 86 8.75 -7.62 7.22
C PHE A 86 8.19 -6.26 6.77
N CYS A 87 9.02 -5.40 6.19
CA CYS A 87 8.58 -4.13 5.61
C CYS A 87 7.57 -4.35 4.48
N GLY A 88 7.81 -5.31 3.60
CA GLY A 88 6.89 -5.70 2.53
C GLY A 88 5.55 -6.19 3.07
N LEU A 89 5.57 -6.99 4.14
CA LEU A 89 4.37 -7.46 4.82
C LEU A 89 3.58 -6.30 5.46
N LEU A 90 4.27 -5.37 6.11
CA LEU A 90 3.65 -4.16 6.68
C LEU A 90 2.92 -3.36 5.60
N VAL A 91 3.58 -3.13 4.45
CA VAL A 91 2.97 -2.43 3.32
C VAL A 91 1.78 -3.19 2.76
N ALA A 92 1.91 -4.51 2.58
CA ALA A 92 0.84 -5.36 2.05
C ALA A 92 -0.39 -5.36 2.96
N PHE A 93 -0.19 -5.53 4.27
CA PHE A 93 -1.27 -5.53 5.26
C PHE A 93 -1.95 -4.17 5.35
N SER A 94 -1.16 -3.09 5.38
CA SER A 94 -1.69 -1.72 5.41
C SER A 94 -2.47 -1.40 4.13
N SER A 95 -1.97 -1.80 2.96
CA SER A 95 -2.67 -1.64 1.68
C SER A 95 -3.99 -2.40 1.64
N ALA A 96 -4.02 -3.65 2.12
CA ALA A 96 -5.24 -4.44 2.21
C ALA A 96 -6.27 -3.80 3.17
N THR A 97 -5.79 -3.22 4.28
CA THR A 97 -6.63 -2.48 5.24
C THR A 97 -7.20 -1.21 4.61
N GLN A 98 -6.38 -0.49 3.85
CA GLN A 98 -6.81 0.71 3.11
C GLN A 98 -7.91 0.37 2.11
N ASP A 99 -7.75 -0.69 1.32
CA ASP A 99 -8.75 -1.14 0.35
C ASP A 99 -10.10 -1.41 1.01
N VAL A 100 -10.11 -2.14 2.13
CA VAL A 100 -11.34 -2.41 2.90
C VAL A 100 -12.00 -1.12 3.37
N ALA A 101 -11.21 -0.18 3.90
CA ALA A 101 -11.74 1.07 4.42
C ALA A 101 -12.29 1.99 3.31
N ILE A 102 -11.61 2.06 2.15
CA ILE A 102 -12.04 2.84 0.98
C ILE A 102 -13.32 2.26 0.37
N ASP A 103 -13.38 0.94 0.20
CA ASP A 103 -14.55 0.28 -0.36
C ASP A 103 -15.80 0.53 0.50
N ALA A 104 -15.66 0.42 1.81
CA ALA A 104 -16.75 0.72 2.74
C ALA A 104 -17.11 2.21 2.74
N TYR A 105 -16.13 3.11 2.72
CA TYR A 105 -16.37 4.56 2.65
C TYR A 105 -17.12 4.95 1.38
N ARG A 106 -16.75 4.40 0.25
CA ARG A 106 -17.40 4.66 -1.04
C ARG A 106 -18.88 4.28 -1.03
N ILE A 107 -19.22 3.14 -0.40
CA ILE A 107 -20.62 2.68 -0.30
C ILE A 107 -21.43 3.59 0.65
N GLU A 108 -20.81 4.03 1.75
CA GLU A 108 -21.50 4.83 2.78
C GLU A 108 -21.76 6.28 2.35
N VAL A 109 -20.87 6.87 1.52
CA VAL A 109 -20.91 8.30 1.16
C VAL A 109 -21.78 8.59 -0.05
N ALA A 110 -21.96 7.63 -0.96
CA ALA A 110 -22.61 7.88 -2.23
C ALA A 110 -24.06 7.40 -2.28
N GLU A 111 -24.92 8.26 -2.83
CA GLU A 111 -26.25 7.86 -3.27
C GLU A 111 -26.16 6.76 -4.34
N GLU A 112 -27.15 5.87 -4.38
CA GLU A 112 -27.19 4.72 -5.30
C GLU A 112 -26.95 5.10 -6.78
N ARG A 113 -27.51 6.22 -7.21
CA ARG A 113 -27.33 6.76 -8.58
C ARG A 113 -25.90 7.15 -8.93
N LEU A 114 -25.06 7.46 -7.95
CA LEU A 114 -23.68 7.91 -8.14
C LEU A 114 -22.66 6.76 -7.97
N GLN A 115 -23.08 5.59 -7.53
CA GLN A 115 -22.19 4.45 -7.27
C GLN A 115 -21.39 4.04 -8.50
N ALA A 116 -22.03 4.03 -9.69
CA ALA A 116 -21.34 3.68 -10.94
C ALA A 116 -20.25 4.71 -11.31
N ALA A 117 -20.54 6.01 -11.16
CA ALA A 117 -19.58 7.07 -11.46
C ALA A 117 -18.39 7.04 -10.49
N LEU A 118 -18.65 6.81 -9.20
CA LEU A 118 -17.60 6.65 -8.19
C LEU A 118 -16.74 5.41 -8.42
N ALA A 119 -17.36 4.30 -8.82
CA ALA A 119 -16.62 3.10 -9.18
C ALA A 119 -15.70 3.35 -10.39
N ALA A 120 -16.18 4.04 -11.42
CA ALA A 120 -15.38 4.40 -12.59
C ALA A 120 -14.20 5.31 -12.23
N THR A 121 -14.43 6.34 -11.40
CA THR A 121 -13.39 7.26 -10.93
C THR A 121 -12.34 6.51 -10.07
N TYR A 122 -12.78 5.63 -9.19
CA TYR A 122 -11.89 4.80 -8.39
C TYR A 122 -11.01 3.91 -9.26
N ILE A 123 -11.59 3.20 -10.24
CA ILE A 123 -10.84 2.33 -11.16
C ILE A 123 -9.84 3.16 -11.98
N PHE A 124 -10.23 4.34 -12.44
CA PHE A 124 -9.33 5.23 -13.17
C PHE A 124 -8.14 5.66 -12.30
N GLY A 125 -8.39 6.15 -11.09
CA GLY A 125 -7.35 6.52 -10.14
C GLY A 125 -6.43 5.34 -9.78
N TYR A 126 -7.00 4.15 -9.58
CA TYR A 126 -6.24 2.92 -9.33
C TYR A 126 -5.31 2.57 -10.50
N ARG A 127 -5.78 2.71 -11.74
CA ARG A 127 -4.96 2.48 -12.94
C ARG A 127 -3.79 3.46 -13.05
N LEU A 128 -4.02 4.74 -12.77
CA LEU A 128 -2.95 5.74 -12.71
C LEU A 128 -1.94 5.40 -11.62
N ALA A 129 -2.41 5.03 -10.44
CA ALA A 129 -1.54 4.63 -9.34
C ALA A 129 -0.68 3.40 -9.68
N LEU A 130 -1.23 2.42 -10.41
CA LEU A 130 -0.46 1.27 -10.91
C LEU A 130 0.65 1.68 -11.88
N LEU A 131 0.40 2.64 -12.79
CA LEU A 131 1.42 3.16 -13.69
C LEU A 131 2.53 3.87 -12.92
N VAL A 132 2.18 4.70 -11.96
CA VAL A 132 3.14 5.43 -11.13
C VAL A 132 3.95 4.47 -10.24
N ALA A 133 3.27 3.57 -9.52
CA ALA A 133 3.92 2.62 -8.61
C ALA A 133 4.65 1.47 -9.32
N GLY A 134 4.31 1.18 -10.56
CA GLY A 134 5.01 0.21 -11.40
C GLY A 134 6.08 0.87 -12.25
N ALA A 135 5.67 1.45 -13.39
CA ALA A 135 6.60 2.04 -14.36
C ALA A 135 7.38 3.24 -13.78
N GLY A 136 6.71 4.12 -13.02
CA GLY A 136 7.36 5.27 -12.40
C GLY A 136 8.43 4.87 -11.38
N ALA A 137 8.15 3.87 -10.54
CA ALA A 137 9.10 3.37 -9.57
C ALA A 137 10.32 2.72 -10.23
N LEU A 138 10.11 1.93 -11.29
CA LEU A 138 11.21 1.31 -12.06
C LEU A 138 12.05 2.36 -12.78
N TYR A 139 11.40 3.37 -13.38
CA TYR A 139 12.10 4.49 -14.01
C TYR A 139 13.00 5.24 -13.02
N LEU A 140 12.48 5.54 -11.83
CA LEU A 140 13.27 6.19 -10.78
C LEU A 140 14.44 5.30 -10.30
N ALA A 141 14.23 3.99 -10.21
CA ALA A 141 15.28 3.06 -9.82
C ALA A 141 16.39 2.96 -10.87
N GLU A 142 16.05 2.98 -12.16
CA GLU A 142 17.00 2.92 -13.28
C GLU A 142 17.87 4.17 -13.37
N PHE A 143 17.28 5.38 -13.26
CA PHE A 143 18.00 6.64 -13.46
C PHE A 143 18.64 7.21 -12.19
N TRP A 144 18.19 6.80 -11.00
CA TRP A 144 18.74 7.26 -9.73
C TRP A 144 19.11 6.09 -8.82
N SER A 145 18.17 5.60 -8.02
CA SER A 145 18.41 4.46 -7.13
C SER A 145 17.09 3.87 -6.61
N TRP A 146 17.15 2.66 -6.11
CA TRP A 146 16.02 2.03 -5.42
C TRP A 146 15.60 2.80 -4.16
N GLN A 147 16.57 3.41 -3.46
CA GLN A 147 16.26 4.24 -2.29
C GLN A 147 15.38 5.42 -2.68
N VAL A 148 15.80 6.23 -3.66
CA VAL A 148 15.03 7.38 -4.17
C VAL A 148 13.66 6.96 -4.67
N SER A 149 13.56 5.83 -5.36
CA SER A 149 12.29 5.31 -5.84
C SER A 149 11.30 5.06 -4.69
N TYR A 150 11.72 4.40 -3.62
CA TYR A 150 10.85 4.12 -2.47
C TYR A 150 10.54 5.37 -1.65
N GLU A 151 11.47 6.30 -1.51
CA GLU A 151 11.25 7.59 -0.84
C GLU A 151 10.19 8.44 -1.58
N VAL A 152 10.29 8.52 -2.90
CA VAL A 152 9.29 9.21 -3.72
C VAL A 152 7.92 8.55 -3.62
N MET A 153 7.86 7.21 -3.63
CA MET A 153 6.61 6.50 -3.43
C MET A 153 6.01 6.77 -2.05
N ALA A 154 6.81 6.83 -1.00
CA ALA A 154 6.36 7.18 0.35
C ALA A 154 5.80 8.62 0.41
N LEU A 155 6.46 9.57 -0.24
CA LEU A 155 5.98 10.95 -0.36
C LEU A 155 4.64 11.05 -1.10
N LEU A 156 4.46 10.28 -2.19
CA LEU A 156 3.20 10.24 -2.93
C LEU A 156 2.04 9.70 -2.07
N VAL A 157 2.29 8.75 -1.17
CA VAL A 157 1.28 8.33 -0.18
C VAL A 157 0.91 9.51 0.74
N GLY A 158 1.87 10.37 1.09
CA GLY A 158 1.62 11.59 1.87
C GLY A 158 0.61 12.53 1.21
N VAL A 159 0.63 12.65 -0.14
CA VAL A 159 -0.39 13.40 -0.87
C VAL A 159 -1.78 12.79 -0.65
N GLY A 160 -1.89 11.46 -0.65
CA GLY A 160 -3.13 10.76 -0.31
C GLY A 160 -3.61 11.06 1.12
N MET A 161 -2.68 11.17 2.09
CA MET A 161 -3.02 11.50 3.49
C MET A 161 -3.64 12.90 3.64
N VAL A 162 -3.19 13.85 2.83
CA VAL A 162 -3.73 15.24 2.84
C VAL A 162 -5.14 15.31 2.26
N THR A 163 -5.52 14.37 1.40
CA THR A 163 -6.83 14.35 0.73
C THR A 163 -7.92 13.62 1.53
N VAL A 164 -7.57 12.96 2.62
CA VAL A 164 -8.49 12.24 3.52
C VAL A 164 -9.11 13.19 4.55
#